data_aed2d49c0a201f857be45ff1c2810cbe
#
_entry.id   aed2d49c0a201f857be45ff1c2810cbe
#
_cell.length_a   1.000
_cell.length_b   1.000
_cell.length_c   1.000
_cell.angle_alpha   90.00
_cell.angle_beta   90.00
_cell.angle_gamma   90.00
#
_symmetry.space_group_name_H-M   'P 1'
#
loop_
_entity.id
_entity.type
_entity.pdbx_description
1 polymer ?
#
loop_
_entity_poly.entity_id
_entity_poly.type
_entity_poly.pdbx_seq_one_letter_code
_entity_poly.pdbx_strand_id
1 'polypeptide(L)'
;MSKTDKLTPLNFQRWIDEHRHLLKPPVGNQVVWEDRDFIVMVIGGPNARKDYHVDESEEFFYQLEGDMTLKVVDDGKHRDIPIRAGDIFLLPPRVPHSPRRPAGTVGLVVERKRGADELDGFVWYCEKCGAKLHDEFLHVSDIVKQLPPVFERFYSDAARSTCKNCGTRAER
;
A
#
# COMPACT_ATOMS: atom_id res chain seq x y z
N MET A 1 -20.19 -15.02 -9.61
CA MET A 1 -20.82 -13.74 -9.98
C MET A 1 -21.20 -13.78 -11.45
N SER A 2 -22.42 -13.34 -11.78
CA SER A 2 -22.88 -13.21 -13.17
C SER A 2 -21.86 -12.41 -13.97
N LYS A 3 -21.65 -12.78 -15.26
CA LYS A 3 -20.90 -11.95 -16.21
C LYS A 3 -21.64 -10.61 -16.32
N THR A 4 -21.32 -9.68 -15.42
CA THR A 4 -21.81 -8.30 -15.48
C THR A 4 -21.44 -7.76 -16.84
N ASP A 5 -22.43 -7.22 -17.52
CA ASP A 5 -22.27 -6.55 -18.80
C ASP A 5 -21.08 -5.59 -18.69
N LYS A 6 -20.04 -5.84 -19.49
CA LYS A 6 -18.77 -5.09 -19.43
C LYS A 6 -18.94 -3.59 -19.69
N LEU A 7 -20.12 -3.18 -20.14
CA LEU A 7 -20.46 -1.81 -20.51
C LEU A 7 -21.46 -1.15 -19.53
N THR A 8 -21.70 -1.76 -18.37
CA THR A 8 -22.60 -1.18 -17.37
C THR A 8 -21.82 -0.34 -16.36
N PRO A 9 -22.15 0.95 -16.18
CA PRO A 9 -21.53 1.77 -15.15
C PRO A 9 -21.83 1.23 -13.74
N LEU A 10 -20.85 1.35 -12.86
CA LEU A 10 -20.96 1.02 -11.45
C LEU A 10 -21.23 2.30 -10.65
N ASN A 11 -22.23 2.29 -9.78
CA ASN A 11 -22.38 3.36 -8.79
C ASN A 11 -21.35 3.14 -7.68
N PHE A 12 -20.30 3.95 -7.67
CA PHE A 12 -19.13 3.74 -6.83
C PHE A 12 -19.45 3.91 -5.34
N GLN A 13 -20.25 4.92 -4.97
CA GLN A 13 -20.65 5.12 -3.58
C GLN A 13 -21.46 3.92 -3.04
N ARG A 14 -22.43 3.45 -3.80
CA ARG A 14 -23.20 2.27 -3.41
C ARG A 14 -22.33 1.04 -3.29
N TRP A 15 -21.36 0.86 -4.20
CA TRP A 15 -20.42 -0.25 -4.11
C TRP A 15 -19.60 -0.20 -2.82
N ILE A 16 -19.11 0.98 -2.43
CA ILE A 16 -18.39 1.16 -1.15
C ILE A 16 -19.29 0.78 0.03
N ASP A 17 -20.53 1.26 0.05
CA ASP A 17 -21.46 1.00 1.14
C ASP A 17 -21.79 -0.50 1.29
N GLU A 18 -21.96 -1.20 0.18
CA GLU A 18 -22.17 -2.65 0.14
C GLU A 18 -20.97 -3.45 0.63
N HIS A 19 -19.74 -2.96 0.40
CA HIS A 19 -18.48 -3.64 0.75
C HIS A 19 -17.81 -3.09 2.01
N ARG A 20 -18.38 -2.08 2.65
CA ARG A 20 -17.78 -1.39 3.82
C ARG A 20 -17.40 -2.35 4.96
N HIS A 21 -18.11 -3.41 5.15
CA HIS A 21 -17.83 -4.44 6.15
C HIS A 21 -16.53 -5.21 5.88
N LEU A 22 -16.04 -5.22 4.62
CA LEU A 22 -14.78 -5.84 4.19
C LEU A 22 -13.59 -4.86 4.23
N LEU A 23 -13.85 -3.54 4.34
CA LEU A 23 -12.83 -2.50 4.40
C LEU A 23 -12.27 -2.34 5.83
N LYS A 24 -11.91 -3.44 6.47
CA LYS A 24 -11.43 -3.51 7.86
C LYS A 24 -10.27 -4.49 7.97
N PRO A 25 -9.39 -4.33 8.98
CA PRO A 25 -8.37 -5.34 9.27
C PRO A 25 -8.96 -6.76 9.40
N PRO A 26 -8.17 -7.80 9.08
CA PRO A 26 -6.74 -7.79 8.75
C PRO A 26 -6.42 -7.38 7.31
N VAL A 27 -7.39 -7.41 6.39
CA VAL A 27 -7.22 -7.02 4.98
C VAL A 27 -8.31 -6.02 4.63
N GLY A 28 -7.93 -4.76 4.61
CA GLY A 28 -8.85 -3.64 4.32
C GLY A 28 -8.97 -3.27 2.83
N ASN A 29 -8.42 -4.09 1.92
CA ASN A 29 -8.37 -3.79 0.49
C ASN A 29 -9.40 -4.63 -0.27
N GLN A 30 -10.18 -4.00 -1.14
CA GLN A 30 -11.14 -4.67 -2.02
C GLN A 30 -10.94 -4.20 -3.46
N VAL A 31 -10.71 -5.14 -4.37
CA VAL A 31 -10.61 -4.85 -5.80
C VAL A 31 -12.02 -4.68 -6.38
N VAL A 32 -12.23 -3.58 -7.12
CA VAL A 32 -13.55 -3.27 -7.71
C VAL A 32 -13.84 -4.14 -8.93
N TRP A 33 -12.84 -4.36 -9.78
CA TRP A 33 -12.93 -5.25 -10.96
C TRP A 33 -11.73 -6.18 -11.01
N GLU A 34 -11.97 -7.46 -11.16
CA GLU A 34 -10.95 -8.48 -11.41
C GLU A 34 -10.61 -8.57 -12.91
N ASP A 35 -9.45 -9.15 -13.22
CA ASP A 35 -9.00 -9.47 -14.58
C ASP A 35 -8.99 -8.26 -15.55
N ARG A 36 -8.49 -7.12 -15.09
CA ARG A 36 -8.29 -5.89 -15.87
C ARG A 36 -6.81 -5.51 -15.90
N ASP A 37 -6.45 -4.60 -16.79
CA ASP A 37 -5.09 -4.05 -16.89
C ASP A 37 -4.80 -3.05 -15.76
N PHE A 38 -5.84 -2.38 -15.26
CA PHE A 38 -5.76 -1.56 -14.06
C PHE A 38 -6.27 -2.32 -12.84
N ILE A 39 -5.55 -2.18 -11.74
CA ILE A 39 -5.96 -2.61 -10.41
C ILE A 39 -6.65 -1.41 -9.76
N VAL A 40 -7.96 -1.48 -9.61
CA VAL A 40 -8.77 -0.43 -8.98
C VAL A 40 -9.19 -0.95 -7.61
N MET A 41 -8.61 -0.40 -6.54
CA MET A 41 -8.83 -0.88 -5.18
C MET A 41 -9.46 0.19 -4.31
N VAL A 42 -10.42 -0.21 -3.49
CA VAL A 42 -10.88 0.58 -2.34
C VAL A 42 -10.19 0.05 -1.09
N ILE A 43 -9.61 0.97 -0.32
CA ILE A 43 -8.80 0.64 0.84
C ILE A 43 -9.37 1.34 2.07
N GLY A 44 -9.71 0.56 3.10
CA GLY A 44 -10.16 1.06 4.40
C GLY A 44 -9.02 1.09 5.43
N GLY A 45 -9.10 2.04 6.36
CA GLY A 45 -8.26 2.07 7.55
C GLY A 45 -8.92 1.38 8.76
N PRO A 46 -8.12 1.07 9.84
CA PRO A 46 -6.71 1.40 9.96
C PRO A 46 -5.80 0.40 9.26
N ASN A 47 -4.58 0.83 8.89
CA ASN A 47 -3.51 -0.08 8.57
C ASN A 47 -2.33 0.09 9.55
N ALA A 48 -1.65 -1.02 9.84
CA ALA A 48 -0.53 -1.07 10.78
C ALA A 48 0.82 -1.40 10.12
N ARG A 49 0.86 -1.53 8.80
CA ARG A 49 2.09 -1.86 8.06
C ARG A 49 3.12 -0.75 8.21
N LYS A 50 4.39 -1.14 8.41
CA LYS A 50 5.52 -0.21 8.58
C LYS A 50 6.51 -0.24 7.42
N ASP A 51 6.33 -1.19 6.51
CA ASP A 51 7.11 -1.26 5.28
C ASP A 51 6.73 -0.13 4.32
N TYR A 52 7.67 0.19 3.45
CA TYR A 52 7.47 1.07 2.31
C TYR A 52 7.42 0.20 1.05
N HIS A 53 6.37 0.37 0.27
CA HIS A 53 6.22 -0.25 -1.03
C HIS A 53 6.97 0.54 -2.10
N VAL A 54 7.51 -0.15 -3.09
CA VAL A 54 8.14 0.45 -4.27
C VAL A 54 7.55 -0.24 -5.49
N ASP A 55 6.84 0.51 -6.32
CA ASP A 55 6.27 0.05 -7.58
C ASP A 55 7.04 0.65 -8.77
N GLU A 56 7.17 -0.10 -9.84
CA GLU A 56 7.77 0.34 -11.11
C GLU A 56 6.89 1.33 -11.88
N SER A 57 5.61 1.44 -11.52
CA SER A 57 4.63 2.33 -12.15
C SER A 57 4.18 3.46 -11.23
N GLU A 58 3.46 4.40 -11.82
CA GLU A 58 2.73 5.41 -11.07
C GLU A 58 1.58 4.78 -10.29
N GLU A 59 1.27 5.35 -9.13
CA GLU A 59 0.12 4.97 -8.31
C GLU A 59 -0.77 6.18 -8.05
N PHE A 60 -2.04 6.09 -8.44
CA PHE A 60 -3.02 7.15 -8.27
C PHE A 60 -3.81 6.93 -6.97
N PHE A 61 -3.86 7.98 -6.15
CA PHE A 61 -4.63 8.03 -4.90
C PHE A 61 -5.78 9.02 -5.03
N TYR A 62 -6.95 8.63 -4.57
CA TYR A 62 -8.07 9.52 -4.28
C TYR A 62 -8.60 9.21 -2.88
N GLN A 63 -8.48 10.17 -1.99
CA GLN A 63 -8.96 10.01 -0.62
C GLN A 63 -10.43 10.39 -0.55
N LEU A 64 -11.28 9.43 -0.19
CA LEU A 64 -12.74 9.56 -0.20
C LEU A 64 -13.29 10.00 1.16
N GLU A 65 -12.86 9.30 2.24
CA GLU A 65 -13.36 9.55 3.59
C GLU A 65 -12.20 9.61 4.58
N GLY A 66 -12.20 10.64 5.44
CA GLY A 66 -11.15 10.90 6.40
C GLY A 66 -9.80 11.22 5.76
N ASP A 67 -8.84 11.67 6.56
CA ASP A 67 -7.52 12.06 6.07
C ASP A 67 -6.51 10.94 6.29
N MET A 68 -5.54 10.81 5.38
CA MET A 68 -4.41 9.89 5.52
C MET A 68 -3.08 10.63 5.37
N THR A 69 -2.01 9.99 5.80
CA THR A 69 -0.64 10.44 5.55
C THR A 69 0.07 9.41 4.67
N LEU A 70 0.57 9.84 3.53
CA LEU A 70 1.48 9.04 2.71
C LEU A 70 2.92 9.38 3.11
N LYS A 71 3.58 8.45 3.80
CA LYS A 71 5.02 8.57 4.07
C LYS A 71 5.79 8.18 2.83
N VAL A 72 6.73 9.01 2.40
CA VAL A 72 7.57 8.74 1.23
C VAL A 72 9.05 8.93 1.58
N VAL A 73 9.92 8.29 0.78
CA VAL A 73 11.36 8.58 0.78
C VAL A 73 11.73 9.08 -0.61
N ASP A 74 12.01 10.37 -0.70
CA ASP A 74 12.31 11.11 -1.93
C ASP A 74 13.74 11.63 -1.86
N ASP A 75 14.61 11.21 -2.79
CA ASP A 75 16.05 11.50 -2.76
C ASP A 75 16.71 11.23 -1.40
N GLY A 76 16.34 10.12 -0.78
CA GLY A 76 16.87 9.73 0.55
C GLY A 76 16.31 10.53 1.72
N LYS A 77 15.36 11.43 1.49
CA LYS A 77 14.73 12.24 2.53
C LYS A 77 13.33 11.72 2.83
N HIS A 78 13.06 11.49 4.11
CA HIS A 78 11.72 11.14 4.58
C HIS A 78 10.81 12.36 4.54
N ARG A 79 9.62 12.19 3.97
CA ARG A 79 8.59 13.23 3.89
C ARG A 79 7.23 12.62 4.22
N ASP A 80 6.40 13.39 4.88
CA ASP A 80 5.01 13.07 5.17
C ASP A 80 4.12 13.94 4.27
N ILE A 81 3.35 13.30 3.39
CA ILE A 81 2.41 13.96 2.48
C ILE A 81 1.01 13.73 3.03
N PRO A 82 0.35 14.78 3.58
CA PRO A 82 -1.05 14.66 3.97
C PRO A 82 -1.93 14.61 2.72
N ILE A 83 -2.83 13.64 2.66
CA ILE A 83 -3.86 13.52 1.62
C ILE A 83 -5.20 13.55 2.33
N ARG A 84 -5.94 14.65 2.15
CA ARG A 84 -7.21 14.90 2.83
C ARG A 84 -8.37 14.32 2.05
N ALA A 85 -9.50 14.15 2.71
CA ALA A 85 -10.73 13.77 2.03
C ALA A 85 -11.03 14.76 0.89
N GLY A 86 -11.24 14.23 -0.32
CA GLY A 86 -11.39 14.99 -1.56
C GLY A 86 -10.11 15.20 -2.37
N ASP A 87 -8.93 15.00 -1.77
CA ASP A 87 -7.67 15.17 -2.48
C ASP A 87 -7.37 13.99 -3.41
N ILE A 88 -6.72 14.29 -4.53
CA ILE A 88 -6.09 13.32 -5.42
C ILE A 88 -4.57 13.51 -5.41
N PHE A 89 -3.84 12.43 -5.58
CA PHE A 89 -2.38 12.47 -5.67
C PHE A 89 -1.89 11.40 -6.65
N LEU A 90 -0.96 11.77 -7.53
CA LEU A 90 -0.28 10.83 -8.41
C LEU A 90 1.15 10.66 -7.90
N LEU A 91 1.44 9.49 -7.37
CA LEU A 91 2.77 9.13 -6.89
C LEU A 91 3.63 8.73 -8.10
N PRO A 92 4.82 9.32 -8.27
CA PRO A 92 5.76 8.90 -9.32
C PRO A 92 6.25 7.45 -9.11
N PRO A 93 6.69 6.77 -10.19
CA PRO A 93 7.23 5.43 -10.09
C PRO A 93 8.48 5.38 -9.21
N ARG A 94 8.72 4.24 -8.59
CA ARG A 94 9.91 3.90 -7.79
C ARG A 94 10.13 4.76 -6.54
N VAL A 95 9.15 5.54 -6.12
CA VAL A 95 9.20 6.27 -4.84
C VAL A 95 8.79 5.34 -3.70
N PRO A 96 9.67 5.00 -2.74
CA PRO A 96 9.28 4.23 -1.57
C PRO A 96 8.20 4.96 -0.78
N HIS A 97 7.07 4.30 -0.54
CA HIS A 97 5.92 4.92 0.08
C HIS A 97 5.18 3.98 1.05
N SER A 98 4.58 4.56 2.06
CA SER A 98 3.86 3.83 3.13
C SER A 98 2.59 4.59 3.50
N PRO A 99 1.43 4.18 2.99
CA PRO A 99 0.16 4.80 3.34
C PRO A 99 -0.18 4.54 4.81
N ARG A 100 -0.36 5.60 5.59
CA ARG A 100 -0.78 5.55 6.99
C ARG A 100 -2.23 5.98 7.07
N ARG A 101 -3.12 5.01 7.25
CA ARG A 101 -4.57 5.21 7.25
C ARG A 101 -5.13 5.04 8.66
N PRO A 102 -5.65 6.12 9.30
CA PRO A 102 -6.41 6.01 10.54
C PRO A 102 -7.70 5.19 10.38
N ALA A 103 -8.29 4.79 11.49
CA ALA A 103 -9.61 4.15 11.49
C ALA A 103 -10.68 5.06 10.87
N GLY A 104 -11.61 4.47 10.13
CA GLY A 104 -12.71 5.20 9.48
C GLY A 104 -12.32 5.92 8.18
N THR A 105 -11.10 5.74 7.69
CA THR A 105 -10.70 6.29 6.38
C THR A 105 -11.06 5.33 5.26
N VAL A 106 -11.43 5.88 4.10
CA VAL A 106 -11.64 5.16 2.84
C VAL A 106 -10.93 5.91 1.73
N GLY A 107 -10.17 5.19 0.91
CA GLY A 107 -9.50 5.74 -0.26
C GLY A 107 -9.59 4.81 -1.45
N LEU A 108 -9.51 5.38 -2.64
CA LEU A 108 -9.33 4.69 -3.90
C LEU A 108 -7.86 4.73 -4.27
N VAL A 109 -7.34 3.58 -4.70
CA VAL A 109 -6.01 3.47 -5.31
C VAL A 109 -6.18 2.82 -6.68
N VAL A 110 -5.52 3.40 -7.67
CA VAL A 110 -5.46 2.85 -9.02
C VAL A 110 -4.01 2.70 -9.42
N GLU A 111 -3.65 1.50 -9.78
CA GLU A 111 -2.33 1.14 -10.32
C GLU A 111 -2.51 0.22 -11.52
N ARG A 112 -1.50 0.10 -12.37
CA ARG A 112 -1.55 -0.89 -13.44
C ARG A 112 -1.05 -2.26 -12.95
N LYS A 113 -1.43 -3.31 -13.64
CA LYS A 113 -0.82 -4.64 -13.42
C LYS A 113 0.68 -4.61 -13.70
N ARG A 114 1.42 -5.36 -12.91
CA ARG A 114 2.86 -5.55 -13.09
C ARG A 114 3.15 -6.26 -14.41
N GLY A 115 4.15 -5.79 -15.12
CA GLY A 115 4.74 -6.52 -16.25
C GLY A 115 5.46 -7.78 -15.76
N ALA A 116 5.74 -8.70 -16.68
CA ALA A 116 6.36 -9.99 -16.32
C ALA A 116 7.73 -9.85 -15.64
N ASP A 117 8.48 -8.81 -15.99
CA ASP A 117 9.84 -8.55 -15.50
C ASP A 117 9.89 -7.49 -14.39
N GLU A 118 8.74 -6.98 -13.95
CA GLU A 118 8.65 -5.95 -12.92
C GLU A 118 8.62 -6.56 -11.51
N LEU A 119 9.32 -5.90 -10.60
CA LEU A 119 9.42 -6.32 -9.22
C LEU A 119 8.83 -5.25 -8.30
N ASP A 120 8.00 -5.69 -7.37
CA ASP A 120 7.60 -4.87 -6.23
C ASP A 120 8.69 -4.91 -5.16
N GLY A 121 9.05 -3.75 -4.64
CA GLY A 121 9.98 -3.61 -3.52
C GLY A 121 9.25 -3.43 -2.21
N PHE A 122 9.79 -4.06 -1.17
CA PHE A 122 9.37 -3.84 0.22
C PHE A 122 10.58 -3.39 0.99
N VAL A 123 10.55 -2.15 1.51
CA VAL A 123 11.69 -1.51 2.15
C VAL A 123 11.31 -1.12 3.56
N TRP A 124 12.21 -1.40 4.52
CA TRP A 124 12.04 -0.98 5.90
C TRP A 124 13.06 0.07 6.27
N TYR A 125 12.60 1.09 6.97
CA TYR A 125 13.43 2.15 7.53
C TYR A 125 13.30 2.18 9.04
N CYS A 126 14.36 2.59 9.71
CA CYS A 126 14.37 2.78 11.15
C CYS A 126 13.44 3.95 11.53
N GLU A 127 12.43 3.69 12.32
CA GLU A 127 11.48 4.72 12.77
C GLU A 127 12.13 5.81 13.63
N LYS A 128 13.32 5.51 14.25
CA LYS A 128 14.04 6.45 15.11
C LYS A 128 14.97 7.38 14.33
N CYS A 129 15.73 6.86 13.36
CA CYS A 129 16.78 7.64 12.69
C CYS A 129 16.63 7.68 11.16
N GLY A 130 15.62 7.06 10.58
CA GLY A 130 15.35 7.04 9.14
C GLY A 130 16.30 6.17 8.31
N ALA A 131 17.31 5.51 8.91
CA ALA A 131 18.22 4.68 8.16
C ALA A 131 17.51 3.46 7.57
N LYS A 132 17.86 3.09 6.33
CA LYS A 132 17.37 1.88 5.71
C LYS A 132 17.85 0.65 6.50
N LEU A 133 16.92 -0.24 6.82
CA LEU A 133 17.18 -1.49 7.54
C LEU A 133 17.37 -2.65 6.57
N HIS A 134 16.42 -2.83 5.68
CA HIS A 134 16.33 -3.96 4.77
C HIS A 134 15.47 -3.61 3.56
N ASP A 135 15.68 -4.32 2.47
CA ASP A 135 14.77 -4.35 1.32
C ASP A 135 14.68 -5.76 0.75
N GLU A 136 13.54 -6.07 0.16
CA GLU A 136 13.30 -7.29 -0.59
C GLU A 136 12.47 -6.97 -1.83
N PHE A 137 12.88 -7.47 -2.99
CA PHE A 137 12.21 -7.29 -4.26
C PHE A 137 11.74 -8.63 -4.80
N LEU A 138 10.48 -8.70 -5.24
CA LEU A 138 9.90 -9.92 -5.81
C LEU A 138 8.82 -9.58 -6.82
N HIS A 139 8.58 -10.49 -7.77
CA HIS A 139 7.42 -10.37 -8.65
C HIS A 139 6.14 -10.71 -7.87
N VAL A 140 5.25 -9.74 -7.71
CA VAL A 140 3.99 -9.91 -6.96
C VAL A 140 2.88 -10.32 -7.92
N SER A 141 2.45 -11.57 -7.78
CA SER A 141 1.27 -12.12 -8.48
C SER A 141 0.09 -12.37 -7.55
N ASP A 142 0.36 -12.57 -6.24
CA ASP A 142 -0.65 -12.80 -5.20
C ASP A 142 -0.19 -12.13 -3.89
N ILE A 143 -0.67 -10.92 -3.67
CA ILE A 143 -0.28 -10.10 -2.52
C ILE A 143 -0.65 -10.76 -1.19
N VAL A 144 -1.75 -11.49 -1.13
CA VAL A 144 -2.24 -12.12 0.10
C VAL A 144 -1.34 -13.27 0.53
N LYS A 145 -0.84 -14.04 -0.42
CA LYS A 145 0.02 -15.20 -0.14
C LYS A 145 1.50 -14.84 -0.03
N GLN A 146 1.96 -13.88 -0.83
CA GLN A 146 3.40 -13.58 -0.95
C GLN A 146 3.90 -12.63 0.14
N LEU A 147 3.09 -11.66 0.60
CA LEU A 147 3.55 -10.68 1.59
C LEU A 147 3.79 -11.23 3.00
N PRO A 148 2.94 -12.09 3.57
CA PRO A 148 3.19 -12.58 4.93
C PRO A 148 4.57 -13.23 5.12
N PRO A 149 5.07 -14.11 4.23
CA PRO A 149 6.44 -14.63 4.33
C PRO A 149 7.54 -13.56 4.23
N VAL A 150 7.35 -12.51 3.43
CA VAL A 150 8.30 -11.39 3.31
C VAL A 150 8.44 -10.68 4.65
N PHE A 151 7.31 -10.35 5.26
CA PHE A 151 7.30 -9.69 6.58
C PHE A 151 7.87 -10.58 7.68
N GLU A 152 7.56 -11.88 7.67
CA GLU A 152 8.11 -12.82 8.63
C GLU A 152 9.64 -12.90 8.53
N ARG A 153 10.20 -12.98 7.34
CA ARG A 153 11.66 -12.98 7.12
C ARG A 153 12.33 -11.73 7.67
N PHE A 154 11.69 -10.57 7.56
CA PHE A 154 12.24 -9.33 8.10
C PHE A 154 12.17 -9.30 9.63
N TYR A 155 11.01 -9.54 10.21
CA TYR A 155 10.82 -9.38 11.67
C TYR A 155 11.45 -10.48 12.51
N SER A 156 11.59 -11.71 11.98
CA SER A 156 12.24 -12.81 12.66
C SER A 156 13.77 -12.69 12.68
N ASP A 157 14.36 -12.02 11.72
CA ASP A 157 15.81 -11.84 11.62
C ASP A 157 16.26 -10.55 12.34
N ALA A 158 16.93 -10.73 13.48
CA ALA A 158 17.45 -9.61 14.26
C ALA A 158 18.50 -8.79 13.49
N ALA A 159 19.28 -9.38 12.59
CA ALA A 159 20.29 -8.68 11.81
C ALA A 159 19.64 -7.75 10.76
N ARG A 160 18.49 -8.14 10.21
CA ARG A 160 17.69 -7.33 9.26
C ARG A 160 16.88 -6.25 9.96
N SER A 161 16.29 -6.58 11.11
CA SER A 161 15.36 -5.70 11.83
C SER A 161 16.03 -4.75 12.83
N THR A 162 17.34 -4.89 13.10
CA THR A 162 18.06 -3.98 14.00
C THR A 162 18.87 -2.92 13.22
N CYS A 163 18.63 -1.67 13.55
CA CYS A 163 19.31 -0.53 12.92
C CYS A 163 20.79 -0.51 13.25
N LYS A 164 21.64 -0.57 12.24
CA LYS A 164 23.11 -0.50 12.39
C LYS A 164 23.61 0.87 12.87
N ASN A 165 22.79 1.95 12.65
CA ASN A 165 23.18 3.30 13.05
C ASN A 165 22.85 3.61 14.51
N CYS A 166 21.71 3.16 15.03
CA CYS A 166 21.24 3.57 16.36
C CYS A 166 20.84 2.41 17.28
N GLY A 167 20.98 1.17 16.84
CA GLY A 167 20.67 -0.03 17.62
C GLY A 167 19.19 -0.32 17.84
N THR A 168 18.27 0.53 17.35
CA THR A 168 16.83 0.33 17.51
C THR A 168 16.38 -0.85 16.67
N ARG A 169 15.65 -1.79 17.28
CA ARG A 169 15.02 -2.90 16.58
C ARG A 169 13.62 -2.48 16.09
N ALA A 170 13.30 -2.82 14.86
CA ALA A 170 11.97 -2.63 14.32
C ALA A 170 10.99 -3.63 14.99
N GLU A 171 9.84 -3.11 15.42
CA GLU A 171 8.73 -3.87 15.96
C GLU A 171 7.65 -4.03 14.90
N ARG A 172 6.88 -5.12 15.00
CA ARG A 172 5.78 -5.44 14.09
C ARG A 172 4.60 -4.48 14.22
#